data_fe8164871a73d98cb682df944bd00e8f
#
_entry.id   fe8164871a73d98cb682df944bd00e8f
#
_cell.length_a   1.000
_cell.length_b   1.000
_cell.length_c   1.000
_cell.angle_alpha   90.00
_cell.angle_beta   90.00
_cell.angle_gamma   90.00
#
_symmetry.space_group_name_H-M   'P 1'
#
loop_
_entity.id
_entity.type
_entity.pdbx_description
1 polymer ?
#
loop_
_entity_poly.entity_id
_entity_poly.type
_entity_poly.pdbx_seq_one_letter_code
_entity_poly.pdbx_strand_id
1 'polypeptide(L)'
;MKKFLSAFTLLTVTLIMQAQEVIPLYPNGIPNSKETPDMEVTTIRDAKHISISRISRPTLTVFLAPQAKANGTAVVVCPGGGYANNAAGHEGYEVAKALNDLGISAFVLKYRIPNDSVLQNKEIGPLQDGQRAIQTVRERAKEWNVNPGRVGIMGFSAGGHLASTVGTHLTQQVTANEAKTNLRPDFMILIYPVISFIDSLAHMGSRKALIGSNATQEKVNAYSNELQVTANTPPTFLVHSQDDRTVKVQNSIAFYMGLTKNKIPAEMHVYPAGGHGYGMENSTTPDKWMDHLKNWFSANGWLTKATQM
;
A
#
# COMPACT_ATOMS: atom_id res chain seq x y z
N MET A 1 -41.52 37.68 44.62
CA MET A 1 -40.40 37.63 43.69
C MET A 1 -39.78 36.25 43.75
N LYS A 2 -40.09 35.36 42.79
CA LYS A 2 -39.54 34.00 42.69
C LYS A 2 -38.28 34.07 41.80
N LYS A 3 -37.11 33.74 42.35
CA LYS A 3 -35.87 33.62 41.58
C LYS A 3 -35.81 32.26 40.91
N PHE A 4 -35.83 32.23 39.57
CA PHE A 4 -35.53 31.04 38.78
C PHE A 4 -34.01 30.90 38.72
N LEU A 5 -33.48 29.82 39.29
CA LEU A 5 -32.11 29.38 39.11
C LEU A 5 -32.04 28.49 37.88
N SER A 6 -31.44 28.98 36.77
CA SER A 6 -31.24 28.19 35.55
C SER A 6 -29.93 27.42 35.71
N ALA A 7 -29.98 26.09 35.83
CA ALA A 7 -28.83 25.24 35.88
C ALA A 7 -28.36 24.98 34.43
N PHE A 8 -27.18 25.51 34.09
CA PHE A 8 -26.55 25.25 32.81
C PHE A 8 -25.72 23.96 32.93
N THR A 9 -26.22 22.87 32.37
CA THR A 9 -25.48 21.61 32.35
C THR A 9 -24.44 21.66 31.21
N LEU A 10 -23.16 21.80 31.60
CA LEU A 10 -22.05 21.77 30.65
C LEU A 10 -21.80 20.33 30.21
N LEU A 11 -22.19 20.00 28.99
CA LEU A 11 -21.92 18.67 28.38
C LEU A 11 -20.45 18.66 27.90
N THR A 12 -19.56 18.10 28.67
CA THR A 12 -18.16 17.86 28.25
C THR A 12 -18.11 16.68 27.31
N VAL A 13 -17.98 16.95 26.02
CA VAL A 13 -17.67 15.93 25.02
C VAL A 13 -16.17 15.60 25.15
N THR A 14 -15.87 14.49 25.81
CA THR A 14 -14.52 13.91 25.82
C THR A 14 -14.26 13.29 24.45
N LEU A 15 -13.48 13.97 23.61
CA LEU A 15 -12.89 13.37 22.41
C LEU A 15 -11.86 12.33 22.87
N ILE A 16 -12.27 11.06 22.89
CA ILE A 16 -11.33 9.94 23.07
C ILE A 16 -10.55 9.86 21.74
N MET A 17 -9.32 10.36 21.73
CA MET A 17 -8.37 10.02 20.66
C MET A 17 -8.07 8.52 20.79
N GLN A 18 -8.77 7.70 20.00
CA GLN A 18 -8.51 6.29 19.94
C GLN A 18 -7.15 6.10 19.26
N ALA A 19 -6.17 5.55 19.98
CA ALA A 19 -4.89 5.17 19.40
C ALA A 19 -5.15 4.19 18.24
N GLN A 20 -4.44 4.35 17.12
CA GLN A 20 -4.58 3.45 15.99
C GLN A 20 -4.20 2.02 16.42
N GLU A 21 -5.05 1.06 16.12
CA GLU A 21 -4.76 -0.35 16.37
C GLU A 21 -3.58 -0.78 15.47
N VAL A 22 -2.56 -1.38 16.08
CA VAL A 22 -1.42 -1.98 15.38
C VAL A 22 -1.42 -3.46 15.68
N ILE A 23 -1.62 -4.28 14.67
CA ILE A 23 -1.68 -5.73 14.81
C ILE A 23 -0.43 -6.39 14.20
N PRO A 24 0.15 -7.41 14.85
CA PRO A 24 1.19 -8.22 14.26
C PRO A 24 0.62 -8.98 13.05
N LEU A 25 1.35 -8.99 11.93
CA LEU A 25 0.92 -9.70 10.73
C LEU A 25 0.95 -11.22 10.92
N TYR A 26 1.86 -11.70 11.76
CA TYR A 26 2.06 -13.12 12.08
C TYR A 26 2.10 -13.33 13.61
N PRO A 27 0.96 -13.51 14.28
CA PRO A 27 0.92 -13.64 15.74
C PRO A 27 1.56 -14.93 16.26
N ASN A 28 1.63 -15.98 15.43
CA ASN A 28 2.11 -17.32 15.82
C ASN A 28 3.53 -17.65 15.31
N GLY A 29 4.32 -16.64 14.97
CA GLY A 29 5.66 -16.81 14.42
C GLY A 29 5.77 -16.32 12.98
N ILE A 30 6.86 -15.61 12.69
CA ILE A 30 7.07 -14.93 11.39
C ILE A 30 7.76 -15.92 10.44
N PRO A 31 7.09 -16.38 9.37
CA PRO A 31 7.69 -17.34 8.46
C PRO A 31 8.85 -16.71 7.68
N ASN A 32 9.76 -17.52 7.14
CA ASN A 32 10.91 -17.05 6.36
C ASN A 32 11.84 -16.08 7.13
N SER A 33 11.74 -16.02 8.46
CA SER A 33 12.58 -15.17 9.31
C SER A 33 13.66 -16.01 9.99
N LYS A 34 14.83 -15.38 10.18
CA LYS A 34 15.87 -15.87 11.07
C LYS A 34 15.59 -15.34 12.48
N GLU A 35 16.00 -16.07 13.48
CA GLU A 35 15.94 -15.62 14.87
C GLU A 35 16.94 -14.47 15.08
N THR A 36 16.42 -13.26 15.27
CA THR A 36 17.22 -12.05 15.46
C THR A 36 16.57 -11.12 16.46
N PRO A 37 17.34 -10.32 17.21
CA PRO A 37 16.80 -9.24 18.01
C PRO A 37 15.99 -8.27 17.15
N ASP A 38 15.03 -7.58 17.77
CA ASP A 38 14.38 -6.46 17.11
C ASP A 38 15.33 -5.28 17.03
N MET A 39 15.67 -4.91 15.81
CA MET A 39 16.59 -3.80 15.54
C MET A 39 15.88 -2.64 14.80
N GLU A 40 14.54 -2.64 14.82
CA GLU A 40 13.75 -1.61 14.17
C GLU A 40 14.11 -0.22 14.69
N VAL A 41 14.22 0.74 13.78
CA VAL A 41 14.48 2.14 14.09
C VAL A 41 13.39 2.99 13.47
N THR A 42 12.62 3.68 14.31
CA THR A 42 11.67 4.70 13.87
C THR A 42 12.31 6.08 14.00
N THR A 43 12.38 6.80 12.89
CA THR A 43 12.84 8.19 12.82
C THR A 43 11.65 9.09 12.56
N ILE A 44 11.40 10.03 13.47
CA ILE A 44 10.33 11.02 13.37
C ILE A 44 10.97 12.41 13.27
N ARG A 45 10.76 13.10 12.15
CA ARG A 45 11.14 14.52 11.98
C ARG A 45 9.95 15.43 12.28
N ASP A 46 8.78 15.04 11.82
CA ASP A 46 7.47 15.65 12.08
C ASP A 46 6.36 14.65 11.81
N ALA A 47 5.10 15.05 11.91
CA ALA A 47 3.95 14.17 11.71
C ALA A 47 3.88 13.53 10.31
N LYS A 48 4.42 14.19 9.27
CA LYS A 48 4.46 13.70 7.88
C LYS A 48 5.69 12.82 7.62
N HIS A 49 6.81 13.14 8.23
CA HIS A 49 8.10 12.50 7.96
C HIS A 49 8.44 11.46 9.03
N ILE A 50 7.72 10.36 9.00
CA ILE A 50 7.97 9.17 9.82
C ILE A 50 8.54 8.08 8.92
N SER A 51 9.75 7.62 9.24
CA SER A 51 10.47 6.57 8.52
C SER A 51 10.81 5.43 9.45
N ILE A 52 10.53 4.19 9.03
CA ILE A 52 10.80 2.98 9.82
C ILE A 52 11.76 2.11 9.04
N SER A 53 12.91 1.82 9.61
CA SER A 53 13.97 1.00 8.98
C SER A 53 14.28 -0.25 9.79
N ARG A 54 15.05 -1.18 9.19
CA ARG A 54 15.44 -2.47 9.80
C ARG A 54 14.24 -3.31 10.26
N ILE A 55 13.14 -3.21 9.55
CA ILE A 55 11.90 -3.90 9.87
C ILE A 55 12.11 -5.40 9.71
N SER A 56 11.97 -6.15 10.81
CA SER A 56 11.97 -7.62 10.84
C SER A 56 10.63 -8.18 11.33
N ARG A 57 9.80 -7.35 11.97
CA ARG A 57 8.48 -7.70 12.54
C ARG A 57 7.38 -6.93 11.81
N PRO A 58 6.75 -7.54 10.79
CA PRO A 58 5.73 -6.86 10.01
C PRO A 58 4.43 -6.70 10.79
N THR A 59 3.78 -5.55 10.60
CA THR A 59 2.51 -5.21 11.24
C THR A 59 1.55 -4.55 10.26
N LEU A 60 0.25 -4.56 10.59
CA LEU A 60 -0.76 -3.70 9.98
C LEU A 60 -1.20 -2.64 10.99
N THR A 61 -1.13 -1.37 10.61
CA THR A 61 -1.80 -0.27 11.34
C THR A 61 -3.18 -0.07 10.73
N VAL A 62 -4.21 -0.21 11.55
CA VAL A 62 -5.62 -0.26 11.12
C VAL A 62 -6.22 1.15 11.17
N PHE A 63 -6.74 1.62 10.05
CA PHE A 63 -7.48 2.86 9.89
C PHE A 63 -8.88 2.55 9.36
N LEU A 64 -9.84 2.34 10.25
CA LEU A 64 -11.20 2.07 9.83
C LEU A 64 -11.90 3.35 9.40
N ALA A 65 -12.64 3.29 8.30
CA ALA A 65 -13.50 4.38 7.90
C ALA A 65 -14.58 4.64 8.97
N PRO A 66 -14.93 5.92 9.25
CA PRO A 66 -16.02 6.24 10.15
C PRO A 66 -17.30 5.51 9.74
N GLN A 67 -17.98 4.88 10.69
CA GLN A 67 -19.14 4.01 10.43
C GLN A 67 -20.22 4.70 9.55
N ALA A 68 -20.43 6.01 9.73
CA ALA A 68 -21.39 6.77 8.94
C ALA A 68 -21.00 6.89 7.45
N LYS A 69 -19.71 6.84 7.12
CA LYS A 69 -19.16 6.96 5.76
C LYS A 69 -18.78 5.61 5.15
N ALA A 70 -18.51 4.58 5.97
CA ALA A 70 -17.98 3.29 5.53
C ALA A 70 -18.80 2.69 4.38
N ASN A 71 -18.11 2.37 3.29
CA ASN A 71 -18.71 1.81 2.07
C ASN A 71 -18.33 0.34 1.81
N GLY A 72 -17.57 -0.26 2.72
CA GLY A 72 -17.12 -1.65 2.64
C GLY A 72 -15.85 -1.86 1.80
N THR A 73 -15.32 -0.84 1.16
CA THR A 73 -14.05 -0.93 0.43
C THR A 73 -12.86 -0.82 1.38
N ALA A 74 -11.82 -1.58 1.13
CA ALA A 74 -10.58 -1.57 1.90
C ALA A 74 -9.33 -1.48 0.99
N VAL A 75 -8.28 -0.84 1.51
CA VAL A 75 -7.00 -0.70 0.82
C VAL A 75 -5.84 -1.06 1.76
N VAL A 76 -5.01 -2.03 1.35
CA VAL A 76 -3.70 -2.26 1.97
C VAL A 76 -2.72 -1.25 1.38
N VAL A 77 -2.12 -0.41 2.21
CA VAL A 77 -1.19 0.65 1.80
C VAL A 77 0.24 0.23 2.08
N CYS A 78 1.08 0.20 1.04
CA CYS A 78 2.49 -0.16 1.09
C CYS A 78 3.34 1.11 0.89
N PRO A 79 3.89 1.73 1.95
CA PRO A 79 4.76 2.90 1.82
C PRO A 79 6.04 2.61 1.03
N GLY A 80 6.63 3.63 0.42
CA GLY A 80 7.92 3.54 -0.25
C GLY A 80 9.10 3.52 0.72
N GLY A 81 10.29 3.77 0.17
CA GLY A 81 11.54 3.82 0.94
C GLY A 81 12.65 2.92 0.38
N GLY A 82 12.60 2.60 -0.91
CA GLY A 82 13.68 1.92 -1.65
C GLY A 82 13.97 0.50 -1.19
N TYR A 83 13.06 -0.16 -0.47
CA TYR A 83 13.31 -1.40 0.27
C TYR A 83 14.40 -1.27 1.36
N ALA A 84 14.70 -0.07 1.80
CA ALA A 84 15.62 0.22 2.91
C ALA A 84 14.87 0.68 4.18
N ASN A 85 13.70 1.26 4.00
CA ASN A 85 12.78 1.69 5.06
C ASN A 85 11.33 1.73 4.53
N ASN A 86 10.37 2.04 5.44
CA ASN A 86 9.02 2.43 5.08
C ASN A 86 8.82 3.92 5.41
N ALA A 87 8.44 4.73 4.43
CA ALA A 87 8.06 6.12 4.58
C ALA A 87 6.63 6.22 5.16
N ALA A 88 6.45 5.75 6.40
CA ALA A 88 5.15 5.45 6.99
C ALA A 88 4.26 6.68 7.20
N GLY A 89 4.83 7.88 7.35
CA GLY A 89 4.09 9.11 7.58
C GLY A 89 3.27 9.51 6.35
N HIS A 90 3.92 10.16 5.37
CA HIS A 90 3.26 10.77 4.20
C HIS A 90 2.78 9.78 3.13
N GLU A 91 3.39 8.58 3.04
CA GLU A 91 2.99 7.53 2.09
C GLU A 91 2.16 6.40 2.75
N GLY A 92 1.91 6.52 4.06
CA GLY A 92 1.13 5.55 4.83
C GLY A 92 -0.01 6.21 5.60
N TYR A 93 0.30 6.80 6.76
CA TYR A 93 -0.72 7.26 7.71
C TYR A 93 -1.56 8.43 7.19
N GLU A 94 -0.97 9.39 6.47
CA GLU A 94 -1.73 10.49 5.88
C GLU A 94 -2.67 10.00 4.78
N VAL A 95 -2.18 9.10 3.93
CA VAL A 95 -2.96 8.46 2.86
C VAL A 95 -4.12 7.67 3.45
N ALA A 96 -3.89 6.91 4.52
CA ALA A 96 -4.92 6.15 5.20
C ALA A 96 -6.05 7.04 5.74
N LYS A 97 -5.71 8.20 6.31
CA LYS A 97 -6.69 9.20 6.76
C LYS A 97 -7.50 9.76 5.59
N ALA A 98 -6.85 10.10 4.48
CA ALA A 98 -7.53 10.60 3.29
C ALA A 98 -8.48 9.56 2.67
N LEU A 99 -8.11 8.27 2.68
CA LEU A 99 -9.00 7.17 2.28
C LEU A 99 -10.20 7.03 3.22
N ASN A 100 -10.01 7.20 4.54
CA ASN A 100 -11.12 7.20 5.50
C ASN A 100 -12.13 8.33 5.23
N ASP A 101 -11.68 9.50 4.77
CA ASP A 101 -12.58 10.59 4.38
C ASP A 101 -13.48 10.23 3.19
N LEU A 102 -13.02 9.32 2.33
CA LEU A 102 -13.79 8.73 1.23
C LEU A 102 -14.65 7.53 1.65
N GLY A 103 -14.66 7.16 2.95
CA GLY A 103 -15.39 6.00 3.45
C GLY A 103 -14.71 4.65 3.21
N ILE A 104 -13.43 4.67 2.87
CA ILE A 104 -12.61 3.48 2.59
C ILE A 104 -11.76 3.16 3.83
N SER A 105 -11.80 1.93 4.33
CA SER A 105 -10.90 1.49 5.38
C SER A 105 -9.49 1.25 4.82
N ALA A 106 -8.46 1.68 5.54
CA ALA A 106 -7.08 1.54 5.11
C ALA A 106 -6.25 0.76 6.14
N PHE A 107 -5.31 -0.03 5.63
CA PHE A 107 -4.44 -0.90 6.41
C PHE A 107 -2.99 -0.64 5.99
N VAL A 108 -2.26 0.15 6.79
CA VAL A 108 -0.88 0.50 6.46
C VAL A 108 0.02 -0.66 6.82
N LEU A 109 0.64 -1.25 5.82
CA LEU A 109 1.54 -2.39 5.96
C LEU A 109 2.97 -1.91 6.24
N LYS A 110 3.46 -2.19 7.45
CA LYS A 110 4.87 -2.15 7.76
C LYS A 110 5.48 -3.49 7.34
N TYR A 111 5.95 -3.59 6.11
CA TYR A 111 6.50 -4.82 5.55
C TYR A 111 7.99 -4.97 5.87
N ARG A 112 8.47 -6.22 5.96
CA ARG A 112 9.89 -6.54 6.21
C ARG A 112 10.79 -5.98 5.14
N ILE A 113 11.90 -5.41 5.56
CA ILE A 113 12.95 -4.95 4.66
C ILE A 113 13.78 -6.16 4.20
N PRO A 114 14.01 -6.31 2.86
CA PRO A 114 14.81 -7.41 2.32
C PRO A 114 16.25 -7.37 2.85
N ASN A 115 16.58 -8.28 3.75
CA ASN A 115 17.90 -8.36 4.36
C ASN A 115 18.26 -9.82 4.67
N ASP A 116 19.40 -10.28 4.15
CA ASP A 116 19.89 -11.65 4.35
C ASP A 116 20.25 -11.96 5.81
N SER A 117 20.43 -10.96 6.68
CA SER A 117 20.66 -11.18 8.11
C SER A 117 19.40 -11.54 8.89
N VAL A 118 18.20 -11.16 8.40
CA VAL A 118 16.91 -11.35 9.07
C VAL A 118 15.97 -12.30 8.33
N LEU A 119 16.14 -12.49 7.02
CA LEU A 119 15.31 -13.35 6.19
C LEU A 119 16.09 -14.56 5.70
N GLN A 120 15.45 -15.73 5.63
CA GLN A 120 16.04 -16.92 5.01
C GLN A 120 16.10 -16.75 3.48
N ASN A 121 15.04 -16.22 2.90
CA ASN A 121 14.96 -15.77 1.52
C ASN A 121 14.39 -14.34 1.49
N LYS A 122 15.27 -13.34 1.26
CA LYS A 122 14.88 -11.94 1.29
C LYS A 122 13.98 -11.54 0.11
N GLU A 123 14.07 -12.23 -1.00
CA GLU A 123 13.36 -11.87 -2.23
C GLU A 123 11.86 -12.02 -2.09
N ILE A 124 11.43 -13.05 -1.33
CA ILE A 124 10.00 -13.31 -1.12
C ILE A 124 9.44 -12.61 0.15
N GLY A 125 10.27 -12.08 1.04
CA GLY A 125 9.84 -11.51 2.31
C GLY A 125 8.75 -10.45 2.16
N PRO A 126 8.97 -9.38 1.38
CA PRO A 126 7.95 -8.36 1.14
C PRO A 126 6.68 -8.91 0.49
N LEU A 127 6.81 -9.77 -0.55
CA LEU A 127 5.66 -10.40 -1.21
C LEU A 127 4.83 -11.22 -0.23
N GLN A 128 5.50 -11.99 0.64
CA GLN A 128 4.85 -12.78 1.69
C GLN A 128 4.03 -11.91 2.63
N ASP A 129 4.58 -10.77 3.04
CA ASP A 129 3.90 -9.80 3.90
C ASP A 129 2.71 -9.13 3.17
N GLY A 130 2.88 -8.77 1.89
CA GLY A 130 1.81 -8.20 1.08
C GLY A 130 0.64 -9.17 0.88
N GLN A 131 0.93 -10.42 0.55
CA GLN A 131 -0.09 -11.49 0.43
C GLN A 131 -0.80 -11.74 1.77
N ARG A 132 -0.03 -11.80 2.88
CA ARG A 132 -0.60 -11.99 4.22
C ARG A 132 -1.46 -10.80 4.64
N ALA A 133 -1.12 -9.58 4.25
CA ALA A 133 -1.93 -8.40 4.52
C ALA A 133 -3.30 -8.48 3.82
N ILE A 134 -3.33 -8.80 2.52
CA ILE A 134 -4.60 -9.02 1.79
C ILE A 134 -5.41 -10.15 2.43
N GLN A 135 -4.76 -11.27 2.75
CA GLN A 135 -5.38 -12.39 3.43
C GLN A 135 -6.02 -11.97 4.76
N THR A 136 -5.27 -11.28 5.63
CA THR A 136 -5.72 -10.83 6.95
C THR A 136 -6.93 -9.90 6.85
N VAL A 137 -6.91 -8.95 5.89
CA VAL A 137 -8.05 -8.04 5.68
C VAL A 137 -9.30 -8.80 5.25
N ARG A 138 -9.17 -9.79 4.38
CA ARG A 138 -10.31 -10.61 3.94
C ARG A 138 -10.83 -11.56 5.02
N GLU A 139 -9.96 -12.19 5.77
CA GLU A 139 -10.33 -13.11 6.86
C GLU A 139 -11.01 -12.38 8.03
N ARG A 140 -10.62 -11.13 8.31
CA ARG A 140 -11.21 -10.27 9.35
C ARG A 140 -12.23 -9.26 8.79
N ALA A 141 -12.69 -9.42 7.56
CA ALA A 141 -13.56 -8.46 6.88
C ALA A 141 -14.84 -8.12 7.65
N LYS A 142 -15.48 -9.14 8.25
CA LYS A 142 -16.70 -8.96 9.08
C LYS A 142 -16.42 -8.09 10.31
N GLU A 143 -15.29 -8.29 10.97
CA GLU A 143 -14.89 -7.52 12.16
C GLU A 143 -14.73 -6.03 11.84
N TRP A 144 -14.18 -5.73 10.66
CA TRP A 144 -13.86 -4.38 10.22
C TRP A 144 -14.90 -3.72 9.31
N ASN A 145 -16.06 -4.37 9.17
CA ASN A 145 -17.13 -3.90 8.26
C ASN A 145 -16.62 -3.66 6.83
N VAL A 146 -15.78 -4.58 6.34
CA VAL A 146 -15.21 -4.60 4.99
C VAL A 146 -15.92 -5.67 4.15
N ASN A 147 -16.12 -5.40 2.86
CA ASN A 147 -16.54 -6.41 1.91
C ASN A 147 -15.28 -7.16 1.40
N PRO A 148 -15.15 -8.49 1.60
CA PRO A 148 -13.98 -9.25 1.18
C PRO A 148 -13.76 -9.27 -0.33
N GLY A 149 -14.75 -8.92 -1.14
CA GLY A 149 -14.63 -8.73 -2.60
C GLY A 149 -14.27 -7.29 -3.01
N ARG A 150 -13.87 -6.42 -2.06
CA ARG A 150 -13.49 -5.02 -2.31
C ARG A 150 -12.20 -4.64 -1.58
N VAL A 151 -11.19 -5.48 -1.68
CA VAL A 151 -9.88 -5.28 -1.03
C VAL A 151 -8.82 -5.02 -2.08
N GLY A 152 -8.40 -3.76 -2.19
CA GLY A 152 -7.32 -3.34 -3.08
C GLY A 152 -5.97 -3.23 -2.39
N ILE A 153 -4.95 -2.98 -3.19
CA ILE A 153 -3.60 -2.69 -2.72
C ILE A 153 -3.09 -1.37 -3.32
N MET A 154 -2.42 -0.58 -2.52
CA MET A 154 -1.82 0.69 -2.92
C MET A 154 -0.35 0.69 -2.57
N GLY A 155 0.49 1.23 -3.45
CA GLY A 155 1.91 1.33 -3.16
C GLY A 155 2.58 2.55 -3.76
N PHE A 156 3.57 3.05 -3.03
CA PHE A 156 4.38 4.21 -3.38
C PHE A 156 5.81 3.78 -3.67
N SER A 157 6.45 4.26 -4.72
CA SER A 157 7.86 4.00 -4.99
C SER A 157 8.21 2.50 -4.93
N ALA A 158 9.11 2.07 -4.05
CA ALA A 158 9.40 0.65 -3.81
C ALA A 158 8.20 -0.13 -3.24
N GLY A 159 7.31 0.52 -2.46
CA GLY A 159 6.02 -0.06 -2.07
C GLY A 159 5.08 -0.26 -3.26
N GLY A 160 5.22 0.54 -4.32
CA GLY A 160 4.57 0.34 -5.62
C GLY A 160 5.08 -0.92 -6.33
N HIS A 161 6.38 -1.22 -6.20
CA HIS A 161 6.93 -2.50 -6.67
C HIS A 161 6.30 -3.67 -5.89
N LEU A 162 6.25 -3.58 -4.55
CA LEU A 162 5.58 -4.60 -3.75
C LEU A 162 4.12 -4.78 -4.15
N ALA A 163 3.35 -3.69 -4.25
CA ALA A 163 1.93 -3.73 -4.62
C ALA A 163 1.71 -4.36 -6.01
N SER A 164 2.52 -3.96 -7.00
CA SER A 164 2.45 -4.55 -8.34
C SER A 164 2.91 -6.01 -8.37
N THR A 165 3.89 -6.41 -7.53
CA THR A 165 4.30 -7.82 -7.39
C THR A 165 3.14 -8.65 -6.82
N VAL A 166 2.43 -8.17 -5.77
CA VAL A 166 1.24 -8.86 -5.24
C VAL A 166 0.16 -9.02 -6.32
N GLY A 167 -0.02 -8.02 -7.19
CA GLY A 167 -1.04 -8.03 -8.23
C GLY A 167 -0.67 -8.77 -9.52
N THR A 168 0.60 -9.13 -9.71
CA THR A 168 1.07 -9.83 -10.94
C THR A 168 1.55 -11.26 -10.68
N HIS A 169 2.14 -11.55 -9.51
CA HIS A 169 2.64 -12.89 -9.15
C HIS A 169 1.54 -13.77 -8.54
N LEU A 170 0.39 -13.83 -9.19
CA LEU A 170 -0.84 -14.45 -8.66
C LEU A 170 -0.74 -15.96 -8.47
N THR A 171 0.15 -16.62 -9.22
CA THR A 171 0.40 -18.06 -9.11
C THR A 171 1.46 -18.40 -8.06
N GLN A 172 2.21 -17.41 -7.58
CA GLN A 172 3.26 -17.57 -6.59
C GLN A 172 2.70 -17.32 -5.18
N GLN A 173 2.12 -18.33 -4.57
CA GLN A 173 1.71 -18.24 -3.16
C GLN A 173 2.92 -18.51 -2.25
N VAL A 174 3.33 -17.49 -1.48
CA VAL A 174 4.46 -17.55 -0.54
C VAL A 174 4.03 -17.40 0.93
N THR A 175 2.75 -17.20 1.19
CA THR A 175 2.17 -17.21 2.53
C THR A 175 1.34 -18.46 2.77
N ALA A 176 1.27 -18.94 4.02
CA ALA A 176 0.37 -20.02 4.39
C ALA A 176 -1.09 -19.57 4.18
N ASN A 177 -1.91 -20.40 3.54
CA ASN A 177 -3.27 -20.07 3.15
C ASN A 177 -4.17 -21.31 3.18
N GLU A 178 -4.32 -21.89 4.36
CA GLU A 178 -5.13 -23.11 4.56
C GLU A 178 -6.61 -22.88 4.26
N ALA A 179 -7.12 -21.68 4.56
CA ALA A 179 -8.49 -21.28 4.28
C ALA A 179 -8.76 -21.03 2.78
N LYS A 180 -7.72 -21.11 1.93
CA LYS A 180 -7.82 -20.81 0.49
C LYS A 180 -8.41 -19.43 0.19
N THR A 181 -8.10 -18.45 1.05
CA THR A 181 -8.49 -17.05 0.88
C THR A 181 -7.91 -16.54 -0.43
N ASN A 182 -8.69 -15.81 -1.22
CA ASN A 182 -8.19 -15.20 -2.45
C ASN A 182 -7.11 -14.14 -2.11
N LEU A 183 -5.89 -14.31 -2.61
CA LEU A 183 -4.77 -13.39 -2.37
C LEU A 183 -4.64 -12.31 -3.45
N ARG A 184 -5.42 -12.40 -4.56
CA ARG A 184 -5.43 -11.40 -5.61
C ARG A 184 -6.14 -10.14 -5.12
N PRO A 185 -5.52 -8.94 -5.16
CA PRO A 185 -6.23 -7.69 -4.88
C PRO A 185 -7.37 -7.47 -5.90
N ASP A 186 -8.44 -6.80 -5.50
CA ASP A 186 -9.55 -6.50 -6.40
C ASP A 186 -9.20 -5.33 -7.34
N PHE A 187 -8.28 -4.46 -6.92
CA PHE A 187 -7.71 -3.36 -7.70
C PHE A 187 -6.32 -2.96 -7.18
N MET A 188 -5.55 -2.22 -8.00
CA MET A 188 -4.24 -1.67 -7.62
C MET A 188 -4.19 -0.15 -7.79
N ILE A 189 -3.44 0.52 -6.92
CA ILE A 189 -3.15 1.96 -6.99
C ILE A 189 -1.64 2.13 -6.84
N LEU A 190 -0.99 2.68 -7.86
CA LEU A 190 0.46 2.73 -7.97
C LEU A 190 0.93 4.17 -8.16
N ILE A 191 1.62 4.72 -7.17
CA ILE A 191 2.03 6.12 -7.12
C ILE A 191 3.55 6.20 -7.28
N TYR A 192 4.01 6.82 -8.35
CA TYR A 192 5.41 6.86 -8.82
C TYR A 192 6.15 5.54 -8.58
N PRO A 193 5.57 4.40 -9.01
CA PRO A 193 6.03 3.09 -8.60
C PRO A 193 7.36 2.73 -9.25
N VAL A 194 8.21 2.04 -8.50
CA VAL A 194 9.18 1.13 -9.09
C VAL A 194 8.41 -0.04 -9.68
N ILE A 195 8.70 -0.40 -10.92
CA ILE A 195 8.04 -1.49 -11.65
C ILE A 195 9.06 -2.45 -12.24
N SER A 196 10.00 -1.91 -13.00
CA SER A 196 10.98 -2.68 -13.76
C SER A 196 12.31 -2.75 -13.05
N PHE A 197 12.93 -3.92 -13.10
CA PHE A 197 14.32 -4.11 -12.70
C PHE A 197 15.28 -4.25 -13.91
N ILE A 198 14.77 -4.05 -15.13
CA ILE A 198 15.61 -3.99 -16.33
C ILE A 198 16.53 -2.75 -16.24
N ASP A 199 17.79 -2.89 -16.62
CA ASP A 199 18.86 -1.88 -16.43
C ASP A 199 18.48 -0.46 -16.88
N SER A 200 17.76 -0.32 -17.98
CA SER A 200 17.34 0.98 -18.54
C SER A 200 16.31 1.71 -17.67
N LEU A 201 15.52 0.99 -16.85
CA LEU A 201 14.40 1.51 -16.08
C LEU A 201 14.60 1.39 -14.57
N ALA A 202 15.49 0.50 -14.11
CA ALA A 202 15.59 0.10 -12.73
C ALA A 202 15.92 1.26 -11.78
N HIS A 203 15.21 1.34 -10.68
CA HIS A 203 15.72 1.97 -9.48
C HIS A 203 16.71 1.00 -8.82
N MET A 204 18.01 1.21 -9.07
CA MET A 204 19.07 0.27 -8.70
C MET A 204 19.13 -0.03 -7.21
N GLY A 205 18.78 0.95 -6.34
CA GLY A 205 18.69 0.74 -4.90
C GLY A 205 17.69 -0.35 -4.53
N SER A 206 16.45 -0.25 -5.05
CA SER A 206 15.39 -1.24 -4.82
C SER A 206 15.74 -2.61 -5.38
N ARG A 207 16.29 -2.65 -6.60
CA ARG A 207 16.73 -3.91 -7.23
C ARG A 207 17.78 -4.62 -6.39
N LYS A 208 18.85 -3.92 -6.00
CA LYS A 208 19.93 -4.51 -5.17
C LYS A 208 19.41 -4.97 -3.81
N ALA A 209 18.55 -4.20 -3.18
CA ALA A 209 17.95 -4.57 -1.89
C ALA A 209 17.19 -5.88 -2.01
N LEU A 210 16.27 -6.00 -2.99
CA LEU A 210 15.39 -7.15 -3.11
C LEU A 210 16.11 -8.38 -3.68
N ILE A 211 16.73 -8.28 -4.86
CA ILE A 211 17.25 -9.43 -5.60
C ILE A 211 18.79 -9.52 -5.64
N GLY A 212 19.49 -8.59 -4.97
CA GLY A 212 20.93 -8.60 -4.88
C GLY A 212 21.63 -7.91 -6.06
N SER A 213 22.94 -7.67 -5.89
CA SER A 213 23.76 -6.97 -6.91
C SER A 213 24.08 -7.83 -8.13
N ASN A 214 24.10 -9.16 -7.96
CA ASN A 214 24.50 -10.13 -8.97
C ASN A 214 23.31 -10.97 -9.47
N ALA A 215 22.12 -10.36 -9.51
CA ALA A 215 20.92 -11.05 -9.99
C ALA A 215 21.07 -11.47 -11.46
N THR A 216 20.69 -12.69 -11.78
CA THR A 216 20.67 -13.18 -13.16
C THR A 216 19.60 -12.44 -13.98
N GLN A 217 19.72 -12.43 -15.30
CA GLN A 217 18.74 -11.79 -16.18
C GLN A 217 17.35 -12.41 -16.01
N GLU A 218 17.28 -13.71 -15.78
CA GLU A 218 16.02 -14.41 -15.48
C GLU A 218 15.35 -13.83 -14.21
N LYS A 219 16.11 -13.64 -13.14
CA LYS A 219 15.61 -13.03 -11.90
C LYS A 219 15.21 -11.58 -12.11
N VAL A 220 16.01 -10.80 -12.86
CA VAL A 220 15.65 -9.43 -13.24
C VAL A 220 14.32 -9.40 -13.98
N ASN A 221 14.11 -10.29 -14.94
CA ASN A 221 12.86 -10.39 -15.68
C ASN A 221 11.69 -10.83 -14.78
N ALA A 222 11.92 -11.78 -13.87
CA ALA A 222 10.89 -12.27 -12.95
C ALA A 222 10.36 -11.16 -12.02
N TYR A 223 11.22 -10.23 -11.59
CA TYR A 223 10.85 -9.10 -10.74
C TYR A 223 10.64 -7.78 -11.51
N SER A 224 10.57 -7.84 -12.84
CA SER A 224 10.10 -6.72 -13.69
C SER A 224 8.62 -6.91 -13.95
N ASN A 225 7.80 -6.21 -13.14
CA ASN A 225 6.37 -6.48 -13.04
C ASN A 225 5.59 -6.17 -14.32
N GLU A 226 6.10 -5.30 -15.20
CA GLU A 226 5.51 -5.06 -16.52
C GLU A 226 5.55 -6.31 -17.41
N LEU A 227 6.51 -7.21 -17.18
CA LEU A 227 6.63 -8.49 -17.89
C LEU A 227 5.73 -9.59 -17.29
N GLN A 228 5.21 -9.37 -16.09
CA GLN A 228 4.39 -10.35 -15.35
C GLN A 228 2.89 -10.07 -15.46
N VAL A 229 2.49 -9.05 -16.24
CA VAL A 229 1.07 -8.72 -16.44
C VAL A 229 0.39 -9.83 -17.24
N THR A 230 -0.74 -10.30 -16.72
CA THR A 230 -1.60 -11.32 -17.34
C THR A 230 -3.05 -10.86 -17.41
N ALA A 231 -3.92 -11.62 -18.05
CA ALA A 231 -5.36 -11.37 -18.07
C ALA A 231 -6.02 -11.37 -16.68
N ASN A 232 -5.34 -11.90 -15.64
CA ASN A 232 -5.81 -11.93 -14.27
C ASN A 232 -5.29 -10.77 -13.42
N THR A 233 -4.42 -9.91 -13.96
CA THR A 233 -3.92 -8.73 -13.26
C THR A 233 -5.09 -7.79 -12.91
N PRO A 234 -5.14 -7.20 -11.69
CA PRO A 234 -6.23 -6.31 -11.30
C PRO A 234 -6.32 -5.01 -12.11
N PRO A 235 -7.51 -4.39 -12.23
CA PRO A 235 -7.65 -3.01 -12.70
C PRO A 235 -6.73 -2.08 -11.91
N THR A 236 -6.09 -1.11 -12.60
CA THR A 236 -5.00 -0.34 -11.99
C THR A 236 -5.13 1.16 -12.26
N PHE A 237 -4.92 1.96 -11.21
CA PHE A 237 -4.76 3.40 -11.25
C PHE A 237 -3.28 3.76 -11.04
N LEU A 238 -2.71 4.63 -11.89
CA LEU A 238 -1.31 5.04 -11.84
C LEU A 238 -1.15 6.55 -11.81
N VAL A 239 -0.17 7.02 -11.03
CA VAL A 239 0.26 8.43 -11.00
C VAL A 239 1.77 8.51 -11.07
N HIS A 240 2.31 9.46 -11.85
CA HIS A 240 3.76 9.71 -11.91
C HIS A 240 4.05 11.16 -12.31
N SER A 241 5.28 11.62 -12.07
CA SER A 241 5.78 12.89 -12.64
C SER A 241 6.80 12.62 -13.72
N GLN A 242 6.72 13.37 -14.83
CA GLN A 242 7.62 13.24 -15.97
C GLN A 242 9.08 13.53 -15.61
N ASP A 243 9.30 14.47 -14.71
CA ASP A 243 10.61 14.92 -14.24
C ASP A 243 11.20 14.09 -13.09
N ASP A 244 10.59 12.96 -12.73
CA ASP A 244 11.10 12.06 -11.69
C ASP A 244 12.46 11.47 -12.08
N ARG A 245 13.51 11.88 -11.35
CA ARG A 245 14.90 11.46 -11.57
C ARG A 245 15.29 10.26 -10.71
N THR A 246 14.49 9.89 -9.73
CA THR A 246 14.73 8.75 -8.84
C THR A 246 14.14 7.47 -9.42
N VAL A 247 12.88 7.52 -9.82
CA VAL A 247 12.18 6.43 -10.50
C VAL A 247 11.63 6.98 -11.82
N LYS A 248 12.23 6.58 -12.93
CA LYS A 248 11.86 7.08 -14.25
C LYS A 248 10.37 6.82 -14.52
N VAL A 249 9.65 7.82 -15.05
CA VAL A 249 8.22 7.74 -15.42
C VAL A 249 7.93 6.55 -16.35
N GLN A 250 8.93 6.11 -17.12
CA GLN A 250 8.85 4.93 -18.00
C GLN A 250 8.50 3.63 -17.23
N ASN A 251 8.71 3.56 -15.91
CA ASN A 251 8.21 2.46 -15.09
C ASN A 251 6.68 2.36 -15.17
N SER A 252 5.97 3.47 -14.90
CA SER A 252 4.50 3.51 -15.02
C SER A 252 4.03 3.31 -16.45
N ILE A 253 4.70 3.89 -17.44
CA ILE A 253 4.37 3.74 -18.86
C ILE A 253 4.48 2.27 -19.28
N ALA A 254 5.59 1.59 -18.94
CA ALA A 254 5.78 0.18 -19.28
C ALA A 254 4.71 -0.72 -18.66
N PHE A 255 4.34 -0.46 -17.40
CA PHE A 255 3.29 -1.22 -16.72
C PHE A 255 1.92 -0.97 -17.37
N TYR A 256 1.57 0.30 -17.65
CA TYR A 256 0.35 0.67 -18.35
C TYR A 256 0.24 -0.01 -19.72
N MET A 257 1.34 -0.06 -20.50
CA MET A 257 1.39 -0.78 -21.76
C MET A 257 1.18 -2.28 -21.59
N GLY A 258 1.74 -2.88 -20.54
CA GLY A 258 1.49 -4.27 -20.17
C GLY A 258 0.02 -4.54 -19.86
N LEU A 259 -0.63 -3.65 -19.09
CA LEU A 259 -2.05 -3.73 -18.76
C LEU A 259 -2.93 -3.64 -20.03
N THR A 260 -2.69 -2.64 -20.88
CA THR A 260 -3.47 -2.45 -22.12
C THR A 260 -3.32 -3.60 -23.09
N LYS A 261 -2.11 -4.16 -23.26
CA LYS A 261 -1.84 -5.35 -24.06
C LYS A 261 -2.67 -6.56 -23.60
N ASN A 262 -2.87 -6.70 -22.29
CA ASN A 262 -3.67 -7.77 -21.69
C ASN A 262 -5.15 -7.39 -21.47
N LYS A 263 -5.60 -6.25 -22.01
CA LYS A 263 -6.99 -5.75 -21.92
C LYS A 263 -7.46 -5.52 -20.48
N ILE A 264 -6.54 -5.16 -19.58
CA ILE A 264 -6.86 -4.83 -18.21
C ILE A 264 -7.24 -3.34 -18.14
N PRO A 265 -8.38 -2.97 -17.52
CA PRO A 265 -8.73 -1.57 -17.32
C PRO A 265 -7.65 -0.83 -16.52
N ALA A 266 -7.18 0.28 -17.05
CA ALA A 266 -6.14 1.07 -16.41
C ALA A 266 -6.36 2.55 -16.67
N GLU A 267 -6.08 3.39 -15.65
CA GLU A 267 -6.08 4.84 -15.75
C GLU A 267 -4.72 5.35 -15.28
N MET A 268 -4.11 6.29 -16.03
CA MET A 268 -2.80 6.83 -15.69
C MET A 268 -2.77 8.35 -15.83
N HIS A 269 -2.28 9.02 -14.78
CA HIS A 269 -2.05 10.45 -14.72
C HIS A 269 -0.56 10.76 -14.67
N VAL A 270 -0.08 11.62 -15.55
CA VAL A 270 1.31 12.05 -15.60
C VAL A 270 1.38 13.56 -15.45
N TYR A 271 1.99 14.02 -14.37
CA TYR A 271 2.28 15.43 -14.16
C TYR A 271 3.57 15.82 -14.88
N PRO A 272 3.67 17.04 -15.45
CA PRO A 272 4.91 17.49 -16.09
C PRO A 272 6.06 17.67 -15.09
N ALA A 273 5.75 18.01 -13.83
CA ALA A 273 6.72 18.21 -12.76
C ALA A 273 6.18 17.67 -11.42
N GLY A 274 7.06 17.53 -10.42
CA GLY A 274 6.77 17.03 -9.09
C GLY A 274 7.91 16.21 -8.51
N GLY A 275 8.79 15.70 -9.35
CA GLY A 275 9.91 14.83 -8.91
C GLY A 275 9.39 13.53 -8.31
N HIS A 276 10.06 13.07 -7.24
CA HIS A 276 9.75 11.82 -6.56
C HIS A 276 9.37 12.03 -5.10
N GLY A 277 8.47 11.19 -4.56
CA GLY A 277 8.23 11.11 -3.11
C GLY A 277 7.33 12.22 -2.56
N TYR A 278 6.52 12.88 -3.39
CA TYR A 278 5.62 13.95 -2.96
C TYR A 278 4.39 13.47 -2.17
N GLY A 279 4.19 12.17 -2.01
CA GLY A 279 3.02 11.64 -1.31
C GLY A 279 1.72 12.08 -1.95
N MET A 280 0.83 12.70 -1.16
CA MET A 280 -0.44 13.21 -1.66
C MET A 280 -0.35 14.62 -2.27
N GLU A 281 0.74 15.36 -2.03
CA GLU A 281 0.85 16.79 -2.36
C GLU A 281 1.96 17.06 -3.38
N ASN A 282 1.60 17.09 -4.67
CA ASN A 282 2.49 17.62 -5.69
C ASN A 282 2.41 19.16 -5.65
N SER A 283 3.42 19.83 -5.10
CA SER A 283 3.44 21.29 -4.93
C SER A 283 3.61 22.07 -6.23
N THR A 284 3.87 21.41 -7.35
CA THR A 284 4.07 22.07 -8.66
C THR A 284 2.76 22.33 -9.39
N THR A 285 1.65 21.81 -8.89
CA THR A 285 0.32 21.95 -9.52
C THR A 285 -0.78 22.05 -8.45
N PRO A 286 -1.85 22.82 -8.71
CA PRO A 286 -3.05 22.78 -7.87
C PRO A 286 -3.88 21.50 -8.06
N ASP A 287 -3.64 20.75 -9.13
CA ASP A 287 -4.34 19.50 -9.43
C ASP A 287 -3.93 18.39 -8.46
N LYS A 288 -4.93 17.69 -7.90
CA LYS A 288 -4.70 16.68 -6.87
C LYS A 288 -5.05 15.29 -7.40
N TRP A 289 -4.06 14.42 -7.49
CA TRP A 289 -4.28 13.04 -7.95
C TRP A 289 -5.28 12.28 -7.06
N MET A 290 -5.45 12.65 -5.79
CA MET A 290 -6.48 12.07 -4.92
C MET A 290 -7.90 12.35 -5.42
N ASP A 291 -8.16 13.50 -6.10
CA ASP A 291 -9.46 13.79 -6.71
C ASP A 291 -9.69 12.91 -7.94
N HIS A 292 -8.66 12.65 -8.74
CA HIS A 292 -8.71 11.69 -9.85
C HIS A 292 -8.95 10.27 -9.32
N LEU A 293 -8.25 9.86 -8.26
CA LEU A 293 -8.47 8.57 -7.62
C LEU A 293 -9.91 8.42 -7.10
N LYS A 294 -10.47 9.46 -6.48
CA LYS A 294 -11.87 9.48 -6.04
C LYS A 294 -12.82 9.26 -7.23
N ASN A 295 -12.59 9.94 -8.35
CA ASN A 295 -13.39 9.77 -9.55
C ASN A 295 -13.27 8.34 -10.11
N TRP A 296 -12.05 7.79 -10.16
CA TRP A 296 -11.81 6.42 -10.56
C TRP A 296 -12.51 5.41 -9.65
N PHE A 297 -12.44 5.58 -8.34
CA PHE A 297 -13.19 4.76 -7.38
C PHE A 297 -14.70 4.83 -7.63
N SER A 298 -15.24 6.03 -7.88
CA SER A 298 -16.66 6.23 -8.17
C SER A 298 -17.08 5.51 -9.46
N ALA A 299 -16.31 5.69 -10.54
CA ALA A 299 -16.58 5.10 -11.85
C ALA A 299 -16.55 3.56 -11.81
N ASN A 300 -15.74 2.97 -10.95
CA ASN A 300 -15.61 1.53 -10.77
C ASN A 300 -16.50 0.96 -9.64
N GLY A 301 -17.36 1.76 -9.03
CA GLY A 301 -18.31 1.32 -8.02
C GLY A 301 -17.73 1.06 -6.62
N TRP A 302 -16.46 1.45 -6.38
CA TRP A 302 -15.78 1.23 -5.09
C TRP A 302 -16.25 2.19 -3.99
N LEU A 303 -16.93 3.32 -4.33
CA LEU A 303 -17.48 4.26 -3.34
C LEU A 303 -18.96 4.00 -3.00
N THR A 304 -19.66 3.16 -3.75
CA THR A 304 -21.06 2.82 -3.43
C THR A 304 -21.09 1.93 -2.20
N LYS A 305 -22.04 2.19 -1.28
CA LYS A 305 -22.24 1.27 -0.15
C LYS A 305 -22.48 -0.14 -0.67
N ALA A 306 -21.72 -1.09 -0.16
CA ALA A 306 -21.98 -2.50 -0.46
C ALA A 306 -23.38 -2.84 0.06
N THR A 307 -24.24 -3.36 -0.81
CA THR A 307 -25.50 -3.97 -0.36
C THR A 307 -25.12 -5.09 0.61
N GLN A 308 -25.62 -5.01 1.84
CA GLN A 308 -25.43 -6.12 2.80
C GLN A 308 -26.06 -7.37 2.18
N MET A 309 -25.23 -8.38 1.87
CA MET A 309 -25.70 -9.71 1.51
C MET A 309 -26.01 -10.52 2.76
#